data_cb52852ee54f8e14bd5ae3ecfcf44856
#
_entry.id   cb52852ee54f8e14bd5ae3ecfcf44856
#
_cell.length_a   1.000
_cell.length_b   1.000
_cell.length_c   1.000
_cell.angle_alpha   90.00
_cell.angle_beta   90.00
_cell.angle_gamma   90.00
#
_symmetry.space_group_name_H-M   'P 1'
#
loop_
_entity.id
_entity.type
_entity.pdbx_description
1 polymer ?
#
loop_
_entity_poly.entity_id
_entity_poly.type
_entity_poly.pdbx_seq_one_letter_code
_entity_poly.pdbx_strand_id
1 'polypeptide(L)'
;MVGLNEDHLSRYPHEFSGGQRQRIGIARALAVNHHFIVADEPISALDVSIQAQVVNLMQKLQHEQGLTYLFIAHDLSIVKYISDRIGAMHWGKLLEVGPADEIYHNPIHPYTKSLLSAIPEPDPERERRRQHLIYDSSIENDGENRQMYEIRPGHFVYTTVAEAKNYKEEVKSN
;
A
#
# COMPACT_ATOMS: atom_id res chain seq x y z
N MET A 1 11.62 19.16 -12.94
CA MET A 1 11.36 18.27 -11.81
C MET A 1 10.02 17.53 -12.00
N VAL A 2 8.86 18.14 -11.92
CA VAL A 2 7.54 17.44 -12.06
C VAL A 2 6.95 17.43 -13.47
N GLY A 3 7.68 17.83 -14.50
CA GLY A 3 7.23 17.81 -15.91
C GLY A 3 6.17 18.86 -16.26
N LEU A 4 6.12 19.96 -15.53
CA LEU A 4 5.34 21.16 -15.86
C LEU A 4 6.26 22.24 -16.46
N ASN A 5 5.72 23.05 -17.34
CA ASN A 5 6.42 24.17 -18.00
C ASN A 5 5.91 25.53 -17.52
N GLU A 6 6.57 26.62 -17.97
CA GLU A 6 6.23 27.99 -17.56
C GLU A 6 4.84 28.44 -18.03
N ASP A 7 4.33 27.91 -19.16
CA ASP A 7 2.99 28.21 -19.65
C ASP A 7 1.87 27.80 -18.68
N HIS A 8 2.18 26.92 -17.74
CA HIS A 8 1.25 26.49 -16.71
C HIS A 8 1.08 27.50 -15.56
N LEU A 9 1.99 28.48 -15.41
CA LEU A 9 1.96 29.42 -14.28
C LEU A 9 0.75 30.37 -14.30
N SER A 10 0.20 30.66 -15.49
CA SER A 10 -0.95 31.57 -15.66
C SER A 10 -2.30 30.85 -15.66
N ARG A 11 -2.33 29.52 -15.56
CA ARG A 11 -3.56 28.72 -15.66
C ARG A 11 -4.29 28.57 -14.34
N TYR A 12 -5.60 28.49 -14.41
CA TYR A 12 -6.46 28.18 -13.27
C TYR A 12 -6.53 26.64 -13.04
N PRO A 13 -6.84 26.17 -11.82
CA PRO A 13 -6.89 24.74 -11.49
C PRO A 13 -7.80 23.90 -12.39
N HIS A 14 -8.90 24.45 -12.90
CA HIS A 14 -9.83 23.75 -13.78
C HIS A 14 -9.31 23.56 -15.22
N GLU A 15 -8.25 24.25 -15.59
CA GLU A 15 -7.59 24.14 -16.91
C GLU A 15 -6.53 23.05 -16.95
N PHE A 16 -6.30 22.34 -15.84
CA PHE A 16 -5.37 21.23 -15.73
C PHE A 16 -6.07 19.88 -15.78
N SER A 17 -5.43 18.90 -16.43
CA SER A 17 -5.83 17.51 -16.32
C SER A 17 -5.64 16.97 -14.89
N GLY A 18 -6.28 15.83 -14.56
CA GLY A 18 -6.11 15.17 -13.26
C GLY A 18 -4.64 14.90 -12.91
N GLY A 19 -3.88 14.33 -13.86
CA GLY A 19 -2.45 14.05 -13.66
C GLY A 19 -1.60 15.32 -13.53
N GLN A 20 -1.94 16.40 -14.21
CA GLN A 20 -1.25 17.69 -14.03
C GLN A 20 -1.53 18.28 -12.66
N ARG A 21 -2.78 18.24 -12.17
CA ARG A 21 -3.11 18.68 -10.81
C ARG A 21 -2.36 17.86 -9.76
N GLN A 22 -2.23 16.55 -9.97
CA GLN A 22 -1.47 15.69 -9.06
C GLN A 22 0.01 16.07 -9.03
N ARG A 23 0.63 16.32 -10.18
CA ARG A 23 2.03 16.80 -10.27
C ARG A 23 2.24 18.16 -9.59
N ILE A 24 1.24 19.04 -9.64
CA ILE A 24 1.26 20.30 -8.88
C ILE A 24 1.22 20.03 -7.38
N GLY A 25 0.38 19.09 -6.92
CA GLY A 25 0.32 18.66 -5.51
C GLY A 25 1.68 18.13 -5.01
N ILE A 26 2.34 17.28 -5.80
CA ILE A 26 3.67 16.76 -5.51
C ILE A 26 4.70 17.91 -5.46
N ALA A 27 4.69 18.83 -6.44
CA ALA A 27 5.57 19.98 -6.46
C ALA A 27 5.39 20.88 -5.22
N ARG A 28 4.14 21.06 -4.78
CA ARG A 28 3.82 21.80 -3.55
C ARG A 28 4.41 21.15 -2.30
N ALA A 29 4.30 19.82 -2.17
CA ALA A 29 4.89 19.08 -1.06
C ALA A 29 6.41 19.20 -1.03
N LEU A 30 7.05 19.17 -2.22
CA LEU A 30 8.50 19.27 -2.35
C LEU A 30 9.05 20.69 -2.10
N ALA A 31 8.23 21.73 -2.31
CA ALA A 31 8.68 23.12 -2.21
C ALA A 31 9.17 23.55 -0.81
N VAL A 32 8.83 22.78 0.22
CA VAL A 32 9.22 23.04 1.62
C VAL A 32 10.37 22.14 2.11
N ASN A 33 11.03 21.42 1.20
CA ASN A 33 12.21 20.57 1.48
C ASN A 33 12.01 19.56 2.62
N HIS A 34 10.87 18.90 2.67
CA HIS A 34 10.60 17.83 3.63
C HIS A 34 11.34 16.54 3.26
N HIS A 35 11.76 15.77 4.28
CA HIS A 35 12.31 14.41 4.10
C HIS A 35 11.22 13.33 4.17
N PHE A 36 10.05 13.65 4.71
CA PHE A 36 8.92 12.73 4.86
C PHE A 36 7.64 13.34 4.28
N ILE A 37 6.98 12.61 3.40
CA ILE A 37 5.75 13.02 2.72
C ILE A 37 4.66 11.96 2.92
N VAL A 38 3.48 12.42 3.37
CA VAL A 38 2.27 11.59 3.39
C VAL A 38 1.54 11.78 2.06
N ALA A 39 1.43 10.70 1.30
CA ALA A 39 0.71 10.63 0.03
C ALA A 39 -0.58 9.83 0.23
N ASP A 40 -1.68 10.55 0.50
CA ASP A 40 -2.99 9.96 0.74
C ASP A 40 -3.77 9.87 -0.58
N GLU A 41 -3.99 8.64 -1.04
CA GLU A 41 -4.64 8.27 -2.31
C GLU A 41 -4.14 9.09 -3.53
N PRO A 42 -2.83 9.25 -3.74
CA PRO A 42 -2.29 10.20 -4.71
C PRO A 42 -2.61 9.87 -6.17
N ILE A 43 -3.21 8.73 -6.45
CA ILE A 43 -3.46 8.21 -7.81
C ILE A 43 -4.90 7.74 -8.04
N SER A 44 -5.77 7.76 -7.02
CA SER A 44 -7.12 7.16 -7.05
C SER A 44 -8.04 7.70 -8.14
N ALA A 45 -7.87 8.97 -8.53
CA ALA A 45 -8.71 9.65 -9.53
C ALA A 45 -8.04 9.75 -10.92
N LEU A 46 -7.02 8.93 -11.20
CA LEU A 46 -6.24 9.00 -12.43
C LEU A 46 -6.42 7.73 -13.29
N ASP A 47 -6.35 7.90 -14.60
CA ASP A 47 -6.28 6.78 -15.54
C ASP A 47 -5.00 5.96 -15.34
N VAL A 48 -5.04 4.65 -15.60
CA VAL A 48 -3.93 3.69 -15.37
C VAL A 48 -2.60 4.17 -15.97
N SER A 49 -2.61 4.74 -17.17
CA SER A 49 -1.41 5.26 -17.82
C SER A 49 -0.81 6.46 -17.10
N ILE A 50 -1.65 7.31 -16.52
CA ILE A 50 -1.24 8.48 -15.73
C ILE A 50 -0.80 8.07 -14.33
N GLN A 51 -1.46 7.07 -13.72
CA GLN A 51 -1.04 6.49 -12.45
C GLN A 51 0.41 6.02 -12.52
N ALA A 52 0.77 5.23 -13.55
CA ALA A 52 2.14 4.74 -13.75
C ALA A 52 3.16 5.89 -13.86
N GLN A 53 2.81 6.97 -14.58
CA GLN A 53 3.68 8.13 -14.71
C GLN A 53 3.91 8.86 -13.37
N VAL A 54 2.85 8.99 -12.55
CA VAL A 54 2.95 9.66 -11.24
C VAL A 54 3.76 8.79 -10.27
N VAL A 55 3.53 7.47 -10.23
CA VAL A 55 4.27 6.54 -9.39
C VAL A 55 5.76 6.54 -9.75
N ASN A 56 6.10 6.46 -11.03
CA ASN A 56 7.49 6.52 -11.50
C ASN A 56 8.15 7.88 -11.15
N LEU A 57 7.40 8.97 -11.22
CA LEU A 57 7.88 10.28 -10.79
C LEU A 57 8.19 10.29 -9.28
N MET A 58 7.29 9.73 -8.45
CA MET A 58 7.50 9.65 -7.00
C MET A 58 8.73 8.81 -6.64
N GLN A 59 8.91 7.65 -7.28
CA GLN A 59 10.11 6.80 -7.10
C GLN A 59 11.38 7.53 -7.51
N LYS A 60 11.36 8.22 -8.66
CA LYS A 60 12.50 9.03 -9.11
C LYS A 60 12.88 10.08 -8.07
N LEU A 61 11.90 10.82 -7.55
CA LEU A 61 12.11 11.84 -6.52
C LEU A 61 12.60 11.24 -5.20
N GLN A 62 12.11 10.07 -4.82
CA GLN A 62 12.61 9.33 -3.66
C GLN A 62 14.11 9.06 -3.78
N HIS A 63 14.55 8.52 -4.91
CA HIS A 63 15.98 8.22 -5.15
C HIS A 63 16.84 9.47 -5.25
N GLU A 64 16.38 10.51 -5.97
CA GLU A 64 17.17 11.72 -6.22
C GLU A 64 17.30 12.63 -4.99
N GLN A 65 16.30 12.64 -4.11
CA GLN A 65 16.21 13.56 -2.97
C GLN A 65 16.24 12.86 -1.61
N GLY A 66 16.33 11.53 -1.57
CA GLY A 66 16.34 10.76 -0.32
C GLY A 66 15.04 10.88 0.47
N LEU A 67 13.88 10.96 -0.23
CA LEU A 67 12.58 11.13 0.40
C LEU A 67 12.07 9.82 0.99
N THR A 68 11.34 9.93 2.10
CA THR A 68 10.54 8.84 2.66
C THR A 68 9.06 9.13 2.44
N TYR A 69 8.31 8.15 1.94
CA TYR A 69 6.87 8.27 1.73
C TYR A 69 6.09 7.38 2.71
N LEU A 70 5.01 7.93 3.27
CA LEU A 70 3.87 7.14 3.72
C LEU A 70 2.83 7.16 2.59
N PHE A 71 2.76 6.08 1.84
CA PHE A 71 1.86 5.95 0.69
C PHE A 71 0.59 5.21 1.12
N ILE A 72 -0.56 5.88 1.07
CA ILE A 72 -1.86 5.31 1.40
C ILE A 72 -2.64 5.10 0.10
N ALA A 73 -3.03 3.86 -0.17
CA ALA A 73 -3.83 3.51 -1.35
C ALA A 73 -4.62 2.21 -1.11
N HIS A 74 -5.63 2.00 -1.95
CA HIS A 74 -6.43 0.78 -1.96
C HIS A 74 -6.01 -0.21 -3.05
N ASP A 75 -5.17 0.19 -4.01
CA ASP A 75 -4.63 -0.70 -5.04
C ASP A 75 -3.33 -1.37 -4.55
N LEU A 76 -3.46 -2.64 -4.16
CA LEU A 76 -2.36 -3.43 -3.61
C LEU A 76 -1.24 -3.69 -4.63
N SER A 77 -1.53 -3.71 -5.93
CA SER A 77 -0.53 -3.91 -6.97
C SER A 77 0.42 -2.71 -7.05
N ILE A 78 -0.13 -1.52 -6.95
CA ILE A 78 0.65 -0.28 -6.94
C ILE A 78 1.39 -0.12 -5.61
N VAL A 79 0.72 -0.44 -4.48
CA VAL A 79 1.37 -0.42 -3.17
C VAL A 79 2.59 -1.35 -3.14
N LYS A 80 2.47 -2.56 -3.68
CA LYS A 80 3.61 -3.49 -3.80
C LYS A 80 4.75 -2.90 -4.64
N TYR A 81 4.42 -2.24 -5.75
CA TYR A 81 5.41 -1.71 -6.69
C TYR A 81 6.22 -0.54 -6.11
N ILE A 82 5.60 0.31 -5.28
CA ILE A 82 6.27 1.53 -4.76
C ILE A 82 6.86 1.38 -3.37
N SER A 83 6.42 0.38 -2.59
CA SER A 83 6.72 0.31 -1.15
C SER A 83 7.80 -0.71 -0.82
N ASP A 84 8.69 -0.37 0.11
CA ASP A 84 9.63 -1.31 0.74
C ASP A 84 8.94 -2.15 1.82
N ARG A 85 7.95 -1.54 2.52
CA ARG A 85 7.16 -2.16 3.58
C ARG A 85 5.68 -1.86 3.38
N ILE A 86 4.82 -2.81 3.72
CA ILE A 86 3.36 -2.68 3.63
C ILE A 86 2.74 -2.91 5.00
N GLY A 87 1.77 -2.07 5.35
CA GLY A 87 0.90 -2.27 6.51
C GLY A 87 -0.55 -2.42 6.07
N ALA A 88 -1.21 -3.51 6.48
CA ALA A 88 -2.63 -3.72 6.26
C ALA A 88 -3.42 -3.19 7.46
N MET A 89 -4.35 -2.27 7.21
CA MET A 89 -5.21 -1.68 8.24
C MET A 89 -6.68 -2.02 8.02
N HIS A 90 -7.40 -2.26 9.13
CA HIS A 90 -8.84 -2.48 9.12
C HIS A 90 -9.46 -1.77 10.31
N TRP A 91 -10.50 -0.99 10.09
CA TRP A 91 -11.22 -0.20 11.10
C TRP A 91 -10.31 0.52 12.11
N GLY A 92 -9.25 1.18 11.60
CA GLY A 92 -8.30 1.95 12.41
C GLY A 92 -7.25 1.11 13.15
N LYS A 93 -7.27 -0.21 13.02
CA LYS A 93 -6.26 -1.12 13.59
C LYS A 93 -5.25 -1.54 12.52
N LEU A 94 -3.96 -1.50 12.84
CA LEU A 94 -2.91 -2.10 12.03
C LEU A 94 -2.89 -3.62 12.32
N LEU A 95 -3.25 -4.43 11.33
CA LEU A 95 -3.40 -5.88 11.51
C LEU A 95 -2.15 -6.66 11.12
N GLU A 96 -1.42 -6.19 10.12
CA GLU A 96 -0.20 -6.82 9.65
C GLU A 96 0.74 -5.77 9.06
N VAL A 97 2.06 -5.89 9.32
CA VAL A 97 3.07 -5.01 8.73
C VAL A 97 4.38 -5.77 8.52
N GLY A 98 4.97 -5.64 7.33
CA GLY A 98 6.21 -6.32 7.01
C GLY A 98 6.85 -5.83 5.72
N PRO A 99 7.95 -6.47 5.28
CA PRO A 99 8.52 -6.25 3.94
C PRO A 99 7.48 -6.49 2.86
N ALA A 100 7.46 -5.65 1.82
CA ALA A 100 6.42 -5.69 0.79
C ALA A 100 6.29 -7.07 0.11
N ASP A 101 7.41 -7.70 -0.20
CA ASP A 101 7.41 -9.04 -0.79
C ASP A 101 6.84 -10.11 0.16
N GLU A 102 7.15 -10.02 1.46
CA GLU A 102 6.60 -10.95 2.45
C GLU A 102 5.09 -10.78 2.61
N ILE A 103 4.60 -9.56 2.74
CA ILE A 103 3.17 -9.28 2.84
C ILE A 103 2.42 -9.77 1.59
N TYR A 104 3.02 -9.59 0.40
CA TYR A 104 2.35 -9.94 -0.85
C TYR A 104 2.33 -11.44 -1.15
N HIS A 105 3.44 -12.15 -0.91
CA HIS A 105 3.58 -13.57 -1.25
C HIS A 105 3.30 -14.52 -0.08
N ASN A 106 3.51 -14.06 1.16
CA ASN A 106 3.40 -14.85 2.37
C ASN A 106 2.59 -14.15 3.47
N PRO A 107 1.38 -13.63 3.15
CA PRO A 107 0.53 -12.97 4.14
C PRO A 107 0.16 -13.95 5.26
N ILE A 108 0.10 -13.45 6.50
CA ILE A 108 -0.20 -14.27 7.67
C ILE A 108 -1.60 -13.97 8.18
N HIS A 109 -1.95 -12.67 8.37
CA HIS A 109 -3.24 -12.28 8.91
C HIS A 109 -4.39 -12.61 7.93
N PRO A 110 -5.52 -13.18 8.41
CA PRO A 110 -6.65 -13.56 7.54
C PRO A 110 -7.21 -12.39 6.72
N TYR A 111 -7.21 -11.17 7.26
CA TYR A 111 -7.63 -9.97 6.54
C TYR A 111 -6.71 -9.68 5.34
N THR A 112 -5.40 -9.73 5.53
CA THR A 112 -4.42 -9.51 4.44
C THR A 112 -4.57 -10.57 3.34
N LYS A 113 -4.77 -11.84 3.73
CA LYS A 113 -5.08 -12.93 2.79
C LYS A 113 -6.36 -12.64 2.00
N SER A 114 -7.41 -12.16 2.67
CA SER A 114 -8.66 -11.76 2.03
C SER A 114 -8.46 -10.62 1.03
N LEU A 115 -7.74 -9.55 1.41
CA LEU A 115 -7.42 -8.43 0.52
C LEU A 115 -6.66 -8.89 -0.74
N LEU A 116 -5.61 -9.68 -0.56
CA LEU A 116 -4.79 -10.20 -1.67
C LEU A 116 -5.59 -11.18 -2.54
N SER A 117 -6.50 -11.96 -1.93
CA SER A 117 -7.41 -12.82 -2.68
C SER A 117 -8.39 -12.04 -3.55
N ALA A 118 -8.58 -10.75 -3.36
CA ALA A 118 -9.46 -9.90 -4.16
C ALA A 118 -8.76 -9.24 -5.38
N ILE A 119 -7.42 -9.36 -5.52
CA ILE A 119 -6.69 -8.82 -6.67
C ILE A 119 -7.01 -9.63 -7.93
N PRO A 120 -7.51 -9.06 -9.04
CA PRO A 120 -7.82 -9.80 -10.24
C PRO A 120 -6.60 -10.50 -10.85
N GLU A 121 -6.77 -11.76 -11.25
CA GLU A 121 -5.75 -12.49 -12.00
C GLU A 121 -5.86 -12.13 -13.49
N PRO A 122 -4.76 -11.78 -14.16
CA PRO A 122 -4.78 -11.48 -15.61
C PRO A 122 -5.18 -12.66 -16.48
N ASP A 123 -4.98 -13.88 -15.99
CA ASP A 123 -5.36 -15.11 -16.69
C ASP A 123 -6.84 -15.45 -16.43
N PRO A 124 -7.73 -15.43 -17.46
CA PRO A 124 -9.15 -15.71 -17.31
C PRO A 124 -9.47 -17.12 -16.78
N GLU A 125 -8.60 -18.12 -17.04
CA GLU A 125 -8.83 -19.49 -16.56
C GLU A 125 -8.50 -19.59 -15.07
N ARG A 126 -7.45 -18.95 -14.63
CA ARG A 126 -7.08 -18.85 -13.22
C ARG A 126 -8.10 -18.04 -12.44
N GLU A 127 -8.56 -16.90 -12.99
CA GLU A 127 -9.59 -16.07 -12.38
C GLU A 127 -10.90 -16.85 -12.14
N ARG A 128 -11.32 -17.70 -13.08
CA ARG A 128 -12.53 -18.54 -12.92
C ARG A 128 -12.42 -19.59 -11.81
N ARG A 129 -11.23 -20.03 -11.47
CA ARG A 129 -10.97 -21.06 -10.42
C ARG A 129 -10.65 -20.44 -9.08
N ARG A 130 -10.53 -19.12 -9.03
CA ARG A 130 -10.11 -18.39 -7.84
C ARG A 130 -11.19 -18.43 -6.76
N GLN A 131 -10.77 -18.68 -5.53
CA GLN A 131 -11.62 -18.58 -4.36
C GLN A 131 -11.35 -17.24 -3.65
N HIS A 132 -12.37 -16.41 -3.56
CA HIS A 132 -12.31 -15.21 -2.74
C HIS A 132 -12.41 -15.59 -1.27
N LEU A 133 -11.42 -15.23 -0.49
CA LEU A 133 -11.44 -15.41 0.95
C LEU A 133 -12.28 -14.29 1.58
N ILE A 134 -13.25 -14.66 2.39
CA ILE A 134 -14.06 -13.70 3.16
C ILE A 134 -13.45 -13.59 4.55
N TYR A 135 -13.13 -12.37 4.96
CA TYR A 135 -12.64 -12.10 6.31
C TYR A 135 -13.81 -11.86 7.26
N ASP A 136 -13.86 -12.60 8.35
CA ASP A 136 -14.81 -12.39 9.42
C ASP A 136 -14.24 -11.41 10.46
N SER A 137 -14.69 -10.18 10.45
CA SER A 137 -14.24 -9.12 11.36
C SER A 137 -14.74 -9.29 12.81
N SER A 138 -15.64 -10.22 13.09
CA SER A 138 -16.10 -10.52 14.45
C SER A 138 -14.96 -10.96 15.35
N ILE A 139 -13.93 -11.60 14.78
CA ILE A 139 -12.71 -12.04 15.45
C ILE A 139 -11.98 -10.88 16.14
N GLU A 140 -12.04 -9.67 15.59
CA GLU A 140 -11.37 -8.50 16.18
C GLU A 140 -12.02 -8.00 17.48
N ASN A 141 -13.25 -8.43 17.77
CA ASN A 141 -14.08 -7.98 18.88
C ASN A 141 -14.55 -9.15 19.79
N ASP A 142 -13.87 -10.28 19.74
CA ASP A 142 -14.19 -11.47 20.54
C ASP A 142 -13.79 -11.36 22.02
N GLY A 143 -13.18 -10.25 22.42
CA GLY A 143 -12.72 -9.99 23.80
C GLY A 143 -11.33 -10.53 24.11
N GLU A 144 -10.67 -11.19 23.16
CA GLU A 144 -9.30 -11.70 23.32
C GLU A 144 -8.28 -10.54 23.32
N ASN A 145 -7.22 -10.71 24.11
CA ASN A 145 -6.15 -9.73 24.15
C ASN A 145 -5.18 -9.95 22.98
N ARG A 146 -5.20 -9.01 22.02
CA ARG A 146 -4.33 -9.02 20.84
C ARG A 146 -3.32 -7.89 20.90
N GLN A 147 -2.13 -8.18 20.36
CA GLN A 147 -1.08 -7.19 20.16
C GLN A 147 -0.22 -7.57 18.95
N MET A 148 0.69 -6.68 18.54
CA MET A 148 1.62 -6.95 17.44
C MET A 148 2.71 -7.93 17.89
N TYR A 149 2.79 -9.09 17.25
CA TYR A 149 3.86 -10.07 17.44
C TYR A 149 4.71 -10.18 16.19
N GLU A 150 6.02 -10.20 16.37
CA GLU A 150 6.94 -10.52 15.29
C GLU A 150 6.90 -12.04 15.02
N ILE A 151 6.46 -12.39 13.80
CA ILE A 151 6.34 -13.78 13.36
C ILE A 151 7.55 -14.21 12.53
N ARG A 152 8.02 -13.32 11.63
CA ARG A 152 9.27 -13.41 10.88
C ARG A 152 10.09 -12.13 11.09
N PRO A 153 11.38 -12.11 10.79
CA PRO A 153 12.20 -10.91 10.94
C PRO A 153 11.56 -9.69 10.21
N GLY A 154 11.20 -8.66 10.97
CA GLY A 154 10.57 -7.45 10.47
C GLY A 154 9.11 -7.60 10.00
N HIS A 155 8.48 -8.77 10.19
CA HIS A 155 7.09 -9.06 9.82
C HIS A 155 6.25 -9.29 11.08
N PHE A 156 5.34 -8.37 11.35
CA PHE A 156 4.52 -8.30 12.54
C PHE A 156 3.04 -8.52 12.23
N VAL A 157 2.34 -9.22 13.11
CA VAL A 157 0.92 -9.54 12.98
C VAL A 157 0.20 -9.22 14.28
N TYR A 158 -0.94 -8.55 14.20
CA TYR A 158 -1.84 -8.27 15.32
C TYR A 158 -2.67 -9.51 15.62
N THR A 159 -2.37 -10.17 16.74
CA THR A 159 -2.90 -11.50 17.03
C THR A 159 -2.83 -11.82 18.53
N THR A 160 -3.39 -12.94 18.96
CA THR A 160 -3.25 -13.45 20.33
C THR A 160 -1.90 -14.16 20.51
N VAL A 161 -1.51 -14.42 21.77
CA VAL A 161 -0.30 -15.19 22.09
C VAL A 161 -0.35 -16.62 21.51
N ALA A 162 -1.54 -17.25 21.55
CA ALA A 162 -1.74 -18.60 21.06
C ALA A 162 -1.59 -18.69 19.54
N GLU A 163 -2.26 -17.78 18.81
CA GLU A 163 -2.17 -17.68 17.36
C GLU A 163 -0.74 -17.35 16.90
N ALA A 164 -0.05 -16.45 17.59
CA ALA A 164 1.35 -16.12 17.29
C ALA A 164 2.29 -17.33 17.37
N LYS A 165 2.07 -18.25 18.32
CA LYS A 165 2.83 -19.50 18.39
C LYS A 165 2.56 -20.39 17.18
N ASN A 166 1.28 -20.59 16.85
CA ASN A 166 0.87 -21.39 15.69
C ASN A 166 1.47 -20.83 14.39
N TYR A 167 1.38 -19.53 14.15
CA TYR A 167 1.98 -18.90 12.97
C TYR A 167 3.50 -19.10 12.89
N LYS A 168 4.20 -19.04 14.04
CA LYS A 168 5.66 -19.30 14.08
C LYS A 168 6.01 -20.75 13.77
N GLU A 169 5.17 -21.70 14.16
CA GLU A 169 5.35 -23.13 13.85
C GLU A 169 5.08 -23.40 12.36
N GLU A 170 4.01 -22.87 11.80
CA GLU A 170 3.69 -22.97 10.37
C GLU A 170 4.82 -22.41 9.49
N VAL A 171 5.38 -21.25 9.87
CA VAL A 171 6.49 -20.62 9.16
C VAL A 171 7.78 -21.44 9.19
N LYS A 172 8.02 -22.24 10.24
CA LYS A 172 9.20 -23.11 10.34
C LYS A 172 9.05 -24.41 9.53
N SER A 173 7.81 -24.77 9.20
CA SER A 173 7.48 -26.03 8.50
C SER A 173 7.47 -25.87 6.97
N ASN A 174 7.48 -24.63 6.47
CA ASN A 174 7.52 -24.25 5.05
C ASN A 174 8.91 -23.71 4.68
#